data_4fe736c8ecc4fe16825778afd6b6ba37
#
_entry.id   4fe736c8ecc4fe16825778afd6b6ba37
#
_cell.length_a   1.000
_cell.length_b   1.000
_cell.length_c   1.000
_cell.angle_alpha   90.00
_cell.angle_beta   90.00
_cell.angle_gamma   90.00
#
_symmetry.space_group_name_H-M   'P 1'
#
loop_
_entity.id
_entity.type
_entity.pdbx_description
1 polymer ?
#
loop_
_entity_poly.entity_id
_entity_poly.type
_entity_poly.pdbx_seq_one_letter_code
_entity_poly.pdbx_strand_id
1 'polypeptide(L)'
;MLDLDSGAVRRRFDGMAFAQAAPDARIVVAGRVLRGPDGRPLRVNADPLELSPDGKTFYFGPLSGPMSRIETRYLDDDHLSDAELARHVRCWFALPPVGGTAMDAAGNLYYTPLADNTLKLRAPDGRITRLARDARLRWVDAPFLDGQRHLYLPVPQIDGAPVFDHGHSTMRLPIAWYRVRLPVD
;
A
#
# COMPACT_ATOMS: atom_id res chain seq x y z
N MET A 1 -4.41 -2.28 16.46
CA MET A 1 -5.80 -1.81 16.59
C MET A 1 -5.87 -0.92 17.82
N LEU A 2 -6.61 0.17 17.74
CA LEU A 2 -6.85 1.10 18.85
C LEU A 2 -8.34 1.08 19.15
N ASP A 3 -8.70 0.80 20.38
CA ASP A 3 -10.04 0.99 20.89
C ASP A 3 -10.22 2.47 21.25
N LEU A 4 -11.16 3.15 20.62
CA LEU A 4 -11.32 4.60 20.75
C LEU A 4 -11.98 5.01 22.07
N ASP A 5 -12.73 4.13 22.70
CA ASP A 5 -13.43 4.43 23.95
C ASP A 5 -12.50 4.25 25.16
N SER A 6 -11.75 3.15 25.19
CA SER A 6 -10.85 2.82 26.29
C SER A 6 -9.41 3.30 26.08
N GLY A 7 -9.01 3.62 24.84
CA GLY A 7 -7.62 3.90 24.46
C GLY A 7 -6.70 2.67 24.44
N ALA A 8 -7.27 1.47 24.61
CA ALA A 8 -6.47 0.25 24.60
C ALA A 8 -5.90 -0.05 23.21
N VAL A 9 -4.62 -0.42 23.17
CA VAL A 9 -3.92 -0.77 21.92
C VAL A 9 -3.63 -2.27 21.89
N ARG A 10 -4.00 -2.91 20.77
CA ARG A 10 -3.66 -4.31 20.51
C ARG A 10 -2.83 -4.43 19.23
N ARG A 11 -1.73 -5.17 19.33
CA ARG A 11 -0.90 -5.53 18.19
C ARG A 11 -1.35 -6.91 17.69
N ARG A 12 -1.57 -7.02 16.39
CA ARG A 12 -2.01 -8.25 15.73
C ARG A 12 -1.02 -8.62 14.62
N PHE A 13 -0.90 -9.92 14.34
CA PHE A 13 -0.11 -10.49 13.25
C PHE A 13 1.40 -10.24 13.33
N ASP A 14 1.93 -9.95 14.51
CA ASP A 14 3.37 -9.74 14.66
C ASP A 14 4.15 -11.01 14.27
N GLY A 15 5.12 -10.85 13.36
CA GLY A 15 5.93 -11.97 12.86
C GLY A 15 5.23 -12.90 11.85
N MET A 16 3.94 -12.69 11.53
CA MET A 16 3.22 -13.54 10.58
C MET A 16 3.66 -13.28 9.14
N ALA A 17 3.87 -14.34 8.36
CA ALA A 17 4.44 -14.27 7.01
C ALA A 17 3.66 -13.35 6.04
N PHE A 18 2.34 -13.29 6.15
CA PHE A 18 1.49 -12.43 5.31
C PHE A 18 1.56 -10.94 5.67
N ALA A 19 2.16 -10.60 6.81
CA ALA A 19 2.41 -9.22 7.25
C ALA A 19 3.87 -8.81 7.08
N GLN A 20 4.73 -9.71 6.62
CA GLN A 20 6.16 -9.45 6.46
C GLN A 20 6.60 -9.57 5.01
N ALA A 21 7.55 -8.72 4.61
CA ALA A 21 8.18 -8.81 3.32
C ALA A 21 8.95 -10.15 3.20
N ALA A 22 8.72 -10.88 2.10
CA ALA A 22 9.42 -12.11 1.81
C ALA A 22 10.95 -11.90 1.82
N PRO A 23 11.75 -12.90 2.22
CA PRO A 23 13.21 -12.76 2.30
C PRO A 23 13.87 -12.37 0.97
N ASP A 24 13.27 -12.77 -0.14
CA ASP A 24 13.73 -12.50 -1.50
C ASP A 24 13.03 -11.30 -2.16
N ALA A 25 12.12 -10.62 -1.43
CA ALA A 25 11.43 -9.44 -1.93
C ALA A 25 12.42 -8.34 -2.37
N ARG A 26 12.10 -7.68 -3.47
CA ARG A 26 12.88 -6.58 -4.03
C ARG A 26 11.96 -5.42 -4.37
N ILE A 27 12.26 -4.26 -3.83
CA ILE A 27 11.61 -3.01 -4.23
C ILE A 27 12.46 -2.40 -5.33
N VAL A 28 11.90 -2.33 -6.54
CA VAL A 28 12.57 -1.77 -7.73
C VAL A 28 11.95 -0.44 -8.08
N VAL A 29 12.76 0.61 -8.14
CA VAL A 29 12.34 1.95 -8.55
C VAL A 29 13.28 2.43 -9.66
N ALA A 30 12.73 2.87 -10.78
CA ALA A 30 13.51 3.32 -11.94
C ALA A 30 14.60 2.31 -12.37
N GLY A 31 14.29 1.01 -12.34
CA GLY A 31 15.22 -0.07 -12.70
C GLY A 31 16.28 -0.40 -11.65
N ARG A 32 16.30 0.27 -10.52
CA ARG A 32 17.27 0.09 -9.43
C ARG A 32 16.62 -0.62 -8.25
N VAL A 33 17.26 -1.67 -7.72
CA VAL A 33 16.85 -2.28 -6.44
C VAL A 33 17.17 -1.30 -5.32
N LEU A 34 16.14 -0.91 -4.56
CA LEU A 34 16.31 -0.03 -3.42
C LEU A 34 16.99 -0.76 -2.27
N ARG A 35 17.97 -0.11 -1.65
CA ARG A 35 18.75 -0.68 -0.54
C ARG A 35 18.68 0.27 0.66
N GLY A 36 18.65 -0.34 1.85
CA GLY A 36 18.78 0.39 3.10
C GLY A 36 20.23 0.86 3.37
N PRO A 37 20.43 1.58 4.47
CA PRO A 37 21.75 2.08 4.87
C PRO A 37 22.78 0.96 5.09
N ASP A 38 22.32 -0.25 5.43
CA ASP A 38 23.14 -1.45 5.60
C ASP A 38 23.53 -2.12 4.27
N GLY A 39 23.17 -1.52 3.13
CA GLY A 39 23.41 -2.06 1.78
C GLY A 39 22.54 -3.25 1.37
N ARG A 40 21.68 -3.74 2.27
CA ARG A 40 20.77 -4.85 1.96
C ARG A 40 19.54 -4.34 1.17
N PRO A 41 18.91 -5.19 0.35
CA PRO A 41 17.64 -4.83 -0.27
C PRO A 41 16.63 -4.37 0.77
N LEU A 42 16.01 -3.21 0.53
CA LEU A 42 14.99 -2.67 1.44
C LEU A 42 13.80 -3.65 1.52
N ARG A 43 13.37 -3.91 2.74
CA ARG A 43 12.16 -4.67 3.02
C ARG A 43 11.29 -3.86 3.96
N VAL A 44 10.04 -3.67 3.55
CA VAL A 44 9.02 -2.99 4.35
C VAL A 44 7.90 -3.99 4.60
N ASN A 45 7.64 -4.26 5.86
CA ASN A 45 6.58 -5.18 6.29
C ASN A 45 5.20 -4.58 6.00
N ALA A 46 4.16 -4.94 6.76
CA ALA A 46 2.81 -4.43 6.53
C ALA A 46 2.81 -2.90 6.37
N ASP A 47 2.35 -2.42 5.22
CA ASP A 47 2.40 -1.03 4.78
C ASP A 47 1.10 -0.64 4.05
N PRO A 48 0.78 -1.10 2.81
CA PRO A 48 -0.50 -0.80 2.20
C PRO A 48 -1.63 -1.44 3.00
N LEU A 49 -2.65 -0.66 3.28
CA LEU A 49 -3.86 -1.12 3.97
C LEU A 49 -5.09 -0.41 3.41
N GLU A 50 -6.20 -1.14 3.35
CA GLU A 50 -7.50 -0.62 2.93
C GLU A 50 -8.63 -1.24 3.75
N LEU A 51 -9.74 -0.53 3.82
CA LEU A 51 -10.98 -1.05 4.37
C LEU A 51 -12.03 -1.11 3.25
N SER A 52 -12.78 -2.22 3.16
CA SER A 52 -13.89 -2.27 2.21
C SER A 52 -14.92 -1.18 2.48
N PRO A 53 -15.68 -0.74 1.46
CA PRO A 53 -16.66 0.34 1.61
C PRO A 53 -17.73 0.09 2.68
N ASP A 54 -18.05 -1.19 2.94
CA ASP A 54 -19.00 -1.60 3.97
C ASP A 54 -18.34 -1.83 5.35
N GLY A 55 -17.04 -1.60 5.45
CA GLY A 55 -16.26 -1.78 6.68
C GLY A 55 -16.04 -3.25 7.10
N LYS A 56 -16.45 -4.23 6.29
CA LYS A 56 -16.45 -5.64 6.72
C LYS A 56 -15.20 -6.42 6.35
N THR A 57 -14.35 -5.87 5.49
CA THR A 57 -13.10 -6.52 5.07
C THR A 57 -11.94 -5.57 5.21
N PHE A 58 -10.90 -6.00 5.91
CA PHE A 58 -9.63 -5.31 5.99
C PHE A 58 -8.63 -5.96 5.04
N TYR A 59 -8.00 -5.14 4.19
CA TYR A 59 -6.97 -5.54 3.25
C TYR A 59 -5.63 -5.00 3.73
N PHE A 60 -4.59 -5.81 3.65
CA PHE A 60 -3.26 -5.42 4.11
C PHE A 60 -2.17 -6.30 3.50
N GLY A 61 -0.96 -5.84 3.53
CA GLY A 61 0.19 -6.64 3.09
C GLY A 61 1.50 -5.91 3.25
N PRO A 62 2.64 -6.58 3.03
CA PRO A 62 3.92 -5.90 2.94
C PRO A 62 3.94 -4.98 1.70
N LEU A 63 4.77 -3.93 1.74
CA LEU A 63 4.93 -2.99 0.61
C LEU A 63 5.24 -3.71 -0.72
N SER A 64 5.95 -4.83 -0.64
CA SER A 64 6.29 -5.67 -1.79
C SER A 64 5.14 -6.58 -2.26
N GLY A 65 3.99 -6.57 -1.58
CA GLY A 65 2.93 -7.54 -1.79
C GLY A 65 3.28 -8.96 -1.30
N PRO A 66 2.40 -9.92 -1.48
CA PRO A 66 1.03 -9.76 -1.94
C PRO A 66 0.13 -9.09 -0.90
N MET A 67 -1.04 -8.59 -1.34
CA MET A 67 -2.06 -8.08 -0.44
C MET A 67 -2.98 -9.20 0.01
N SER A 68 -3.20 -9.28 1.31
CA SER A 68 -4.10 -10.23 1.98
C SER A 68 -5.39 -9.53 2.40
N ARG A 69 -6.39 -10.32 2.81
CA ARG A 69 -7.64 -9.82 3.40
C ARG A 69 -8.10 -10.67 4.55
N ILE A 70 -8.84 -10.04 5.47
CA ILE A 70 -9.54 -10.69 6.57
C ILE A 70 -10.85 -9.96 6.83
N GLU A 71 -11.91 -10.65 7.26
CA GLU A 71 -13.12 -9.99 7.70
C GLU A 71 -12.88 -9.28 9.04
N THR A 72 -13.34 -8.03 9.16
CA THR A 72 -13.10 -7.19 10.35
C THR A 72 -13.67 -7.79 11.62
N ARG A 73 -14.79 -8.51 11.54
CA ARG A 73 -15.39 -9.21 12.71
C ARG A 73 -14.41 -10.13 13.45
N TYR A 74 -13.43 -10.72 12.75
CA TYR A 74 -12.43 -11.56 13.40
C TYR A 74 -11.36 -10.70 14.12
N LEU A 75 -11.03 -9.53 13.58
CA LEU A 75 -10.11 -8.60 14.23
C LEU A 75 -10.72 -7.97 15.47
N ASP A 76 -12.03 -7.77 15.46
CA ASP A 76 -12.78 -7.19 16.59
C ASP A 76 -13.01 -8.20 17.73
N ASP A 77 -12.85 -9.50 17.47
CA ASP A 77 -12.98 -10.53 18.50
C ASP A 77 -11.72 -10.63 19.35
N ASP A 78 -11.85 -10.21 20.60
CA ASP A 78 -10.76 -10.18 21.57
C ASP A 78 -10.32 -11.56 22.06
N HIS A 79 -11.19 -12.56 21.89
CA HIS A 79 -10.91 -13.92 22.33
C HIS A 79 -10.07 -14.71 21.33
N LEU A 80 -9.97 -14.26 20.08
CA LEU A 80 -9.15 -14.94 19.07
C LEU A 80 -7.67 -14.64 19.26
N SER A 81 -6.87 -15.69 19.32
CA SER A 81 -5.41 -15.59 19.22
C SER A 81 -4.96 -15.24 17.80
N ASP A 82 -3.74 -14.74 17.63
CA ASP A 82 -3.19 -14.47 16.30
C ASP A 82 -3.10 -15.72 15.42
N ALA A 83 -2.89 -16.90 16.01
CA ALA A 83 -2.89 -18.16 15.29
C ALA A 83 -4.29 -18.54 14.75
N GLU A 84 -5.34 -18.24 15.49
CA GLU A 84 -6.73 -18.42 15.04
C GLU A 84 -7.09 -17.39 13.97
N LEU A 85 -6.75 -16.12 14.18
CA LEU A 85 -6.94 -15.06 13.17
C LEU A 85 -6.24 -15.40 11.85
N ALA A 86 -5.03 -15.94 11.89
CA ALA A 86 -4.28 -16.32 10.70
C ALA A 86 -5.03 -17.34 9.82
N ARG A 87 -5.88 -18.19 10.41
CA ARG A 87 -6.71 -19.13 9.65
C ARG A 87 -7.79 -18.47 8.81
N HIS A 88 -8.14 -17.23 9.11
CA HIS A 88 -9.13 -16.42 8.39
C HIS A 88 -8.49 -15.47 7.36
N VAL A 89 -7.18 -15.30 7.40
CA VAL A 89 -6.46 -14.50 6.39
C VAL A 89 -6.44 -15.24 5.05
N ARG A 90 -6.71 -14.51 3.97
CA ARG A 90 -6.66 -15.03 2.59
C ARG A 90 -5.86 -14.09 1.71
N CYS A 91 -5.00 -14.65 0.86
CA CYS A 91 -4.39 -13.86 -0.22
C CYS A 91 -5.52 -13.32 -1.12
N TRP A 92 -5.44 -12.03 -1.44
CA TRP A 92 -6.46 -11.36 -2.24
C TRP A 92 -5.95 -10.90 -3.60
N PHE A 93 -4.76 -10.32 -3.62
CA PHE A 93 -4.21 -9.74 -4.82
C PHE A 93 -2.68 -9.81 -4.83
N ALA A 94 -2.11 -10.25 -5.97
CA ALA A 94 -0.67 -10.21 -6.20
C ALA A 94 -0.22 -8.76 -6.47
N LEU A 95 -0.39 -7.90 -5.46
CA LEU A 95 -0.02 -6.49 -5.52
C LEU A 95 1.50 -6.39 -5.73
N PRO A 96 1.98 -5.67 -6.77
CA PRO A 96 3.42 -5.39 -6.89
C PRO A 96 3.87 -4.42 -5.81
N PRO A 97 5.18 -4.16 -5.64
CA PRO A 97 5.63 -3.07 -4.80
C PRO A 97 4.98 -1.74 -5.19
N VAL A 98 4.32 -1.09 -4.24
CA VAL A 98 3.54 0.13 -4.45
C VAL A 98 4.02 1.26 -3.53
N GLY A 99 3.84 2.50 -3.98
CA GLY A 99 3.99 3.66 -3.11
C GLY A 99 2.76 3.90 -2.23
N GLY A 100 1.57 3.56 -2.74
CA GLY A 100 0.34 3.71 -1.97
C GLY A 100 -0.87 3.14 -2.69
N THR A 101 -1.96 3.04 -1.93
CA THR A 101 -3.27 2.55 -2.38
C THR A 101 -4.39 3.49 -1.95
N ALA A 102 -5.54 3.40 -2.60
CA ALA A 102 -6.81 4.00 -2.17
C ALA A 102 -7.96 3.13 -2.68
N MET A 103 -9.03 3.01 -1.91
CA MET A 103 -10.23 2.26 -2.31
C MET A 103 -11.44 3.20 -2.41
N ASP A 104 -12.24 3.05 -3.47
CA ASP A 104 -13.49 3.82 -3.63
C ASP A 104 -14.72 3.08 -3.08
N ALA A 105 -15.85 3.78 -3.07
CA ALA A 105 -17.12 3.23 -2.58
C ALA A 105 -17.67 2.05 -3.41
N ALA A 106 -17.18 1.84 -4.62
CA ALA A 106 -17.51 0.69 -5.46
C ALA A 106 -16.57 -0.52 -5.21
N GLY A 107 -15.55 -0.36 -4.35
CA GLY A 107 -14.55 -1.39 -4.07
C GLY A 107 -13.45 -1.49 -5.12
N ASN A 108 -13.29 -0.48 -5.96
CA ASN A 108 -12.13 -0.40 -6.86
C ASN A 108 -10.89 -0.01 -6.06
N LEU A 109 -9.79 -0.75 -6.25
CA LEU A 109 -8.50 -0.43 -5.68
C LEU A 109 -7.67 0.38 -6.68
N TYR A 110 -7.32 1.60 -6.33
CA TYR A 110 -6.32 2.42 -7.02
C TYR A 110 -4.95 2.15 -6.39
N TYR A 111 -3.92 1.98 -7.20
CA TYR A 111 -2.58 1.71 -6.70
C TYR A 111 -1.49 2.22 -7.63
N THR A 112 -0.32 2.49 -7.07
CA THR A 112 0.78 3.16 -7.75
C THR A 112 2.06 2.30 -7.71
N PRO A 113 2.25 1.38 -8.69
CA PRO A 113 3.45 0.57 -8.75
C PRO A 113 4.72 1.41 -8.85
N LEU A 114 5.71 1.08 -8.02
CA LEU A 114 6.98 1.81 -7.95
C LEU A 114 7.87 1.60 -9.18
N ALA A 115 7.71 0.50 -9.89
CA ALA A 115 8.59 0.12 -10.98
C ALA A 115 8.35 0.91 -12.28
N ASP A 116 7.13 1.43 -12.52
CA ASP A 116 6.72 1.90 -13.84
C ASP A 116 6.04 3.30 -13.85
N ASN A 117 6.00 3.99 -12.73
CA ASN A 117 5.40 5.33 -12.58
C ASN A 117 3.97 5.38 -13.15
N THR A 118 3.15 4.39 -12.83
CA THR A 118 1.77 4.31 -13.28
C THR A 118 0.78 4.48 -12.14
N LEU A 119 -0.41 4.94 -12.50
CA LEU A 119 -1.62 4.79 -11.70
C LEU A 119 -2.45 3.68 -12.33
N LYS A 120 -2.80 2.68 -11.54
CA LYS A 120 -3.64 1.55 -11.96
C LYS A 120 -4.88 1.44 -11.09
N LEU A 121 -5.91 0.84 -11.65
CA LEU A 121 -7.15 0.47 -10.99
C LEU A 121 -7.32 -1.05 -11.10
N ARG A 122 -7.67 -1.68 -9.98
CA ARG A 122 -8.18 -3.06 -9.94
C ARG A 122 -9.64 -3.02 -9.56
N ALA A 123 -10.51 -3.43 -10.46
CA ALA A 123 -11.95 -3.55 -10.20
C ALA A 123 -12.26 -4.75 -9.28
N PRO A 124 -13.45 -4.81 -8.64
CA PRO A 124 -13.84 -5.92 -7.79
C PRO A 124 -13.83 -7.29 -8.48
N ASP A 125 -14.09 -7.33 -9.79
CA ASP A 125 -14.02 -8.54 -10.63
C ASP A 125 -12.57 -8.99 -10.92
N GLY A 126 -11.57 -8.23 -10.49
CA GLY A 126 -10.15 -8.50 -10.69
C GLY A 126 -9.56 -7.89 -11.95
N ARG A 127 -10.33 -7.25 -12.81
CA ARG A 127 -9.83 -6.57 -14.01
C ARG A 127 -8.93 -5.40 -13.63
N ILE A 128 -7.78 -5.31 -14.28
CA ILE A 128 -6.79 -4.25 -14.05
C ILE A 128 -6.75 -3.30 -15.24
N THR A 129 -6.86 -2.02 -14.96
CA THR A 129 -6.78 -0.94 -15.96
C THR A 129 -5.68 0.05 -15.57
N ARG A 130 -4.84 0.42 -16.53
CA ARG A 130 -3.89 1.52 -16.34
C ARG A 130 -4.59 2.85 -16.64
N LEU A 131 -4.70 3.71 -15.63
CA LEU A 131 -5.35 5.02 -15.76
C LEU A 131 -4.40 6.11 -16.23
N ALA A 132 -3.13 6.06 -15.77
CA ALA A 132 -2.11 7.02 -16.16
C ALA A 132 -0.71 6.39 -16.15
N ARG A 133 0.20 6.99 -16.94
CA ARG A 133 1.64 6.75 -16.86
C ARG A 133 2.35 8.07 -17.09
N ASP A 134 3.18 8.49 -16.13
CA ASP A 134 3.93 9.74 -16.24
C ASP A 134 5.19 9.65 -15.38
N ALA A 135 6.33 10.06 -15.91
CA ALA A 135 7.60 10.07 -15.18
C ALA A 135 7.57 10.93 -13.91
N ARG A 136 6.63 11.88 -13.83
CA ARG A 136 6.40 12.72 -12.65
C ARG A 136 5.75 11.95 -11.48
N LEU A 137 5.14 10.79 -11.73
CA LEU A 137 4.52 9.93 -10.70
C LEU A 137 5.57 9.04 -10.02
N ARG A 138 6.73 9.60 -9.70
CA ARG A 138 7.81 8.89 -9.04
C ARG A 138 7.50 8.71 -7.55
N TRP A 139 7.21 7.48 -7.14
CA TRP A 139 6.81 7.13 -5.78
C TRP A 139 5.62 7.97 -5.30
N VAL A 140 4.47 7.76 -5.89
CA VAL A 140 3.22 8.31 -5.34
C VAL A 140 2.90 7.57 -4.05
N ASP A 141 2.77 8.32 -2.96
CA ASP A 141 2.49 7.79 -1.63
C ASP A 141 1.13 8.28 -1.13
N ALA A 142 0.47 7.45 -0.32
CA ALA A 142 -0.79 7.78 0.34
C ALA A 142 -1.81 8.49 -0.58
N PRO A 143 -2.20 7.93 -1.74
CA PRO A 143 -3.22 8.53 -2.59
C PRO A 143 -4.53 8.68 -1.81
N PHE A 144 -5.25 9.77 -2.06
CA PHE A 144 -6.49 10.09 -1.39
C PHE A 144 -7.60 10.37 -2.40
N LEU A 145 -8.77 9.76 -2.21
CA LEU A 145 -9.94 9.96 -3.04
C LEU A 145 -10.97 10.83 -2.31
N ASP A 146 -11.36 11.97 -2.91
CA ASP A 146 -12.42 12.83 -2.38
C ASP A 146 -13.82 12.39 -2.84
N GLY A 147 -14.86 12.98 -2.22
CA GLY A 147 -16.26 12.74 -2.57
C GLY A 147 -16.67 13.25 -3.96
N GLN A 148 -15.79 13.97 -4.68
CA GLN A 148 -16.03 14.53 -6.02
C GLN A 148 -15.31 13.72 -7.12
N ARG A 149 -14.81 12.52 -6.79
CA ARG A 149 -14.06 11.61 -7.69
C ARG A 149 -12.71 12.19 -8.14
N HIS A 150 -12.08 12.99 -7.32
CA HIS A 150 -10.70 13.37 -7.55
C HIS A 150 -9.77 12.48 -6.73
N LEU A 151 -8.83 11.86 -7.40
CA LEU A 151 -7.74 11.12 -6.76
C LEU A 151 -6.53 12.04 -6.68
N TYR A 152 -6.11 12.33 -5.46
CA TYR A 152 -4.92 13.11 -5.16
C TYR A 152 -3.73 12.17 -5.03
N LEU A 153 -2.62 12.58 -5.61
CA LEU A 153 -1.40 11.78 -5.76
C LEU A 153 -0.21 12.59 -5.20
N PRO A 154 0.07 12.49 -3.89
CA PRO A 154 1.29 13.06 -3.34
C PRO A 154 2.51 12.34 -3.91
N VAL A 155 3.56 13.09 -4.30
CA VAL A 155 4.79 12.54 -4.90
C VAL A 155 6.01 12.91 -4.06
N PRO A 156 6.22 12.28 -2.90
CA PRO A 156 7.36 12.58 -2.02
C PRO A 156 8.72 12.13 -2.57
N GLN A 157 8.77 11.33 -3.63
CA GLN A 157 10.01 10.85 -4.25
C GLN A 157 10.94 10.15 -3.24
N ILE A 158 10.38 9.28 -2.39
CA ILE A 158 11.07 8.68 -1.23
C ILE A 158 12.37 7.98 -1.63
N ASP A 159 12.40 7.33 -2.79
CA ASP A 159 13.60 6.68 -3.34
C ASP A 159 14.75 7.66 -3.65
N GLY A 160 14.47 8.96 -3.70
CA GLY A 160 15.45 10.02 -3.85
C GLY A 160 15.97 10.61 -2.54
N ALA A 161 15.50 10.11 -1.40
CA ALA A 161 15.97 10.56 -0.10
C ALA A 161 17.42 10.14 0.15
N PRO A 162 18.21 10.94 0.90
CA PRO A 162 19.64 10.69 1.14
C PRO A 162 19.93 9.29 1.69
N VAL A 163 19.04 8.72 2.47
CA VAL A 163 19.19 7.39 3.06
C VAL A 163 19.30 6.28 2.01
N PHE A 164 18.77 6.49 0.81
CA PHE A 164 18.79 5.51 -0.28
C PHE A 164 19.83 5.83 -1.38
N ASP A 165 20.59 6.90 -1.23
CA ASP A 165 21.58 7.34 -2.22
C ASP A 165 22.87 7.89 -1.56
N HIS A 166 23.43 7.09 -0.65
CA HIS A 166 24.74 7.35 -0.01
C HIS A 166 24.89 8.76 0.61
N GLY A 167 23.80 9.31 1.14
CA GLY A 167 23.76 10.63 1.76
C GLY A 167 23.44 11.77 0.78
N HIS A 168 23.27 11.50 -0.51
CA HIS A 168 22.89 12.49 -1.51
C HIS A 168 21.40 12.49 -1.78
N SER A 169 20.77 13.66 -1.90
CA SER A 169 19.36 13.76 -2.29
C SER A 169 19.23 13.91 -3.80
N THR A 170 18.39 13.10 -4.40
CA THR A 170 17.94 13.24 -5.80
C THR A 170 16.49 13.71 -5.90
N MET A 171 15.91 14.11 -4.78
CA MET A 171 14.55 14.68 -4.72
C MET A 171 14.54 16.06 -5.40
N ARG A 172 13.46 16.33 -6.13
CA ARG A 172 13.22 17.64 -6.75
C ARG A 172 12.18 18.40 -5.94
N LEU A 173 12.58 19.57 -5.44
CA LEU A 173 11.70 20.46 -4.68
C LEU A 173 11.07 21.53 -5.60
N PRO A 174 9.88 22.04 -5.29
CA PRO A 174 8.99 21.61 -4.19
C PRO A 174 8.41 20.21 -4.44
N ILE A 175 8.02 19.52 -3.35
CA ILE A 175 7.27 18.27 -3.46
C ILE A 175 5.94 18.54 -4.18
N ALA A 176 5.66 17.74 -5.19
CA ALA A 176 4.49 17.91 -6.02
C ALA A 176 3.30 17.07 -5.54
N TRP A 177 2.11 17.61 -5.70
CA TRP A 177 0.84 16.90 -5.60
C TRP A 177 0.14 16.98 -6.94
N TYR A 178 -0.33 15.84 -7.44
CA TYR A 178 -1.14 15.80 -8.65
C TYR A 178 -2.57 15.43 -8.29
N ARG A 179 -3.50 15.82 -9.16
CA ARG A 179 -4.91 15.47 -9.03
C ARG A 179 -5.39 14.90 -10.36
N VAL A 180 -6.05 13.76 -10.29
CA VAL A 180 -6.69 13.11 -11.43
C VAL A 180 -8.18 13.07 -11.18
N ARG A 181 -8.97 13.51 -12.15
CA ARG A 181 -10.42 13.28 -12.13
C ARG A 181 -10.70 11.90 -12.69
N LEU A 182 -11.34 11.07 -11.88
CA LEU A 182 -11.69 9.71 -12.30
C LEU A 182 -12.88 9.74 -13.28
N PRO A 183 -12.90 8.87 -14.29
CA PRO A 183 -14.03 8.79 -15.22
C PRO A 183 -15.32 8.46 -14.47
N VAL A 184 -16.44 8.91 -15.02
CA VAL A 184 -17.79 8.47 -14.59
C VAL A 184 -18.02 7.12 -15.26
N ASP A 185 -18.43 6.11 -14.50
CA ASP A 185 -18.81 4.79 -15.04
C ASP A 185 -20.07 4.90 -15.90
#